data_a647175aa6f86815e269bdf41eea2ee0
#
_entry.id   a647175aa6f86815e269bdf41eea2ee0
#
_cell.length_a   1.000
_cell.length_b   1.000
_cell.length_c   1.000
_cell.angle_alpha   90.00
_cell.angle_beta   90.00
_cell.angle_gamma   90.00
#
_symmetry.space_group_name_H-M   'P 1'
#
loop_
_entity.id
_entity.type
_entity.pdbx_description
1 polymer ?
#
loop_
_entity_poly.entity_id
_entity_poly.type
_entity_poly.pdbx_seq_one_letter_code
_entity_poly.pdbx_strand_id
1 'polypeptide(L)'
;MRLEYTDRFQRAYNDLTDRDAERVKKALRLLVENPRHPSLRVKRMQGTDQIWEAGASLSIRLTFEIHGDLIVLRNVGAHDETLKKP
;
A
#
# COMPACT_ATOMS: atom_id res chain seq x y z
N MET A 1 -4.77 11.50 -7.99
CA MET A 1 -3.67 10.53 -8.14
C MET A 1 -4.15 9.34 -8.96
N ARG A 2 -3.26 8.77 -9.76
CA ARG A 2 -3.53 7.54 -10.52
C ARG A 2 -2.82 6.38 -9.85
N LEU A 3 -3.37 5.17 -9.94
CA LEU A 3 -2.76 3.97 -9.38
C LEU A 3 -2.29 3.05 -10.50
N GLU A 4 -1.12 2.45 -10.31
CA GLU A 4 -0.60 1.39 -11.14
C GLU A 4 -0.27 0.20 -10.26
N TYR A 5 -0.68 -1.00 -10.69
CA TYR A 5 -0.52 -2.22 -9.90
C TYR A 5 0.55 -3.10 -10.54
N THR A 6 1.62 -3.39 -9.79
CA THR A 6 2.60 -4.36 -10.24
C THR A 6 2.01 -5.77 -10.20
N ASP A 7 2.56 -6.69 -10.98
CA ASP A 7 2.15 -8.10 -10.92
C ASP A 7 2.33 -8.68 -9.52
N ARG A 8 3.40 -8.29 -8.85
CA ARG A 8 3.67 -8.72 -7.48
C ARG A 8 2.57 -8.27 -6.54
N PHE A 9 2.14 -7.01 -6.64
CA PHE A 9 1.05 -6.49 -5.81
C PHE A 9 -0.24 -7.25 -6.08
N GLN A 10 -0.57 -7.51 -7.34
CA GLN A 10 -1.79 -8.22 -7.70
C GLN A 10 -1.80 -9.64 -7.12
N ARG A 11 -0.68 -10.36 -7.20
CA ARG A 11 -0.57 -11.69 -6.61
C ARG A 11 -0.75 -11.64 -5.09
N ALA A 12 -0.08 -10.70 -4.43
CA ALA A 12 -0.19 -10.54 -2.98
C ALA A 12 -1.63 -10.17 -2.57
N TYR A 13 -2.28 -9.30 -3.34
CA TYR A 13 -3.67 -8.92 -3.10
C TYR A 13 -4.60 -10.13 -3.20
N ASN A 14 -4.40 -10.97 -4.20
CA ASN A 14 -5.24 -12.16 -4.41
C ASN A 14 -5.09 -13.19 -3.29
N ASP A 15 -4.00 -13.16 -2.55
CA ASP A 15 -3.77 -14.05 -1.41
C ASP A 15 -4.43 -13.54 -0.12
N LEU A 16 -4.98 -12.33 -0.11
CA LEU A 16 -5.63 -11.79 1.07
C LEU A 16 -6.98 -12.46 1.31
N THR A 17 -7.40 -12.49 2.58
CA THR A 17 -8.79 -12.85 2.91
C THR A 17 -9.73 -11.79 2.34
N ASP A 18 -11.01 -12.15 2.15
CA ASP A 18 -12.00 -11.19 1.65
C ASP A 18 -12.08 -9.95 2.55
N ARG A 19 -11.99 -10.14 3.86
CA ARG A 19 -12.03 -9.05 4.83
C ARG A 19 -10.85 -8.10 4.64
N ASP A 20 -9.64 -8.64 4.51
CA ASP A 20 -8.45 -7.83 4.34
C ASP A 20 -8.44 -7.16 2.96
N ALA A 21 -8.90 -7.84 1.92
CA ALA A 21 -9.03 -7.27 0.59
C ALA A 21 -9.97 -6.05 0.60
N GLU A 22 -11.08 -6.10 1.31
CA GLU A 22 -11.99 -4.96 1.43
C GLU A 22 -11.33 -3.77 2.13
N ARG A 23 -10.54 -4.03 3.15
CA ARG A 23 -9.78 -2.97 3.85
C ARG A 23 -8.74 -2.33 2.93
N VAL A 24 -8.07 -3.15 2.11
CA VAL A 24 -7.11 -2.65 1.13
C VAL A 24 -7.81 -1.81 0.06
N LYS A 25 -8.96 -2.24 -0.44
CA LYS A 25 -9.73 -1.45 -1.40
C LYS A 25 -10.07 -0.07 -0.86
N LYS A 26 -10.49 0.00 0.41
CA LYS A 26 -10.78 1.27 1.05
C LYS A 26 -9.55 2.15 1.13
N ALA A 27 -8.41 1.58 1.51
CA ALA A 27 -7.15 2.30 1.58
C ALA A 27 -6.73 2.84 0.22
N LEU A 28 -6.90 2.03 -0.85
CA LEU A 28 -6.58 2.47 -2.21
C LEU A 28 -7.45 3.65 -2.65
N ARG A 29 -8.74 3.63 -2.31
CA ARG A 29 -9.63 4.76 -2.60
C ARG A 29 -9.14 6.03 -1.89
N LEU A 30 -8.77 5.91 -0.61
CA LEU A 30 -8.24 7.04 0.15
C LEU A 30 -6.93 7.55 -0.44
N LEU A 31 -6.05 6.67 -0.89
CA LEU A 31 -4.80 7.08 -1.53
C LEU A 31 -5.04 7.93 -2.78
N VAL A 32 -6.03 7.55 -3.59
CA VAL A 32 -6.39 8.32 -4.79
C VAL A 32 -6.94 9.70 -4.42
N GLU A 33 -7.81 9.75 -3.43
CA GLU A 33 -8.50 10.98 -3.03
C GLU A 33 -7.60 11.90 -2.22
N ASN A 34 -6.88 11.34 -1.26
CA ASN A 34 -6.03 12.12 -0.35
C ASN A 34 -4.96 11.21 0.27
N PRO A 35 -3.76 11.14 -0.32
CA PRO A 35 -2.69 10.29 0.22
C PRO A 35 -2.21 10.72 1.61
N ARG A 36 -2.60 11.91 2.06
CA ARG A 36 -2.27 12.41 3.41
C ARG A 36 -3.37 12.12 4.44
N HIS A 37 -4.39 11.35 4.06
CA HIS A 37 -5.47 11.02 4.99
C HIS A 37 -4.90 10.36 6.25
N PRO A 38 -5.26 10.83 7.46
CA PRO A 38 -4.63 10.35 8.71
C PRO A 38 -4.76 8.85 8.93
N SER A 39 -5.87 8.24 8.50
CA SER A 39 -6.09 6.81 8.71
C SER A 39 -5.12 5.92 7.94
N LEU A 40 -4.50 6.43 6.88
CA LEU A 40 -3.53 5.69 6.07
C LEU A 40 -2.17 5.61 6.73
N ARG A 41 -1.82 6.59 7.56
CA ARG A 41 -0.51 6.67 8.20
C ARG A 41 0.64 6.50 7.21
N VAL A 42 0.56 7.23 6.11
CA VAL A 42 1.58 7.17 5.05
C VAL A 42 2.90 7.72 5.57
N LYS A 43 3.97 6.96 5.36
CA LYS A 43 5.31 7.42 5.68
C LYS A 43 6.33 6.79 4.75
N ARG A 44 7.47 7.47 4.60
CA ARG A 44 8.60 6.94 3.83
C ARG A 44 9.27 5.83 4.64
N MET A 45 9.62 4.73 3.98
CA MET A 45 10.33 3.65 4.65
C MET A 45 11.79 4.02 4.88
N GLN A 46 12.30 3.71 6.06
CA GLN A 46 13.71 3.90 6.38
C GLN A 46 14.58 2.97 5.53
N GLY A 47 15.76 3.46 5.15
CA GLY A 47 16.68 2.69 4.34
C GLY A 47 16.40 2.75 2.85
N THR A 48 15.39 3.51 2.43
CA THR A 48 15.06 3.72 1.02
C THR A 48 14.54 5.13 0.81
N ASP A 49 14.88 5.73 -0.32
CA ASP A 49 14.43 7.07 -0.69
C ASP A 49 13.14 7.05 -1.51
N GLN A 50 12.72 5.88 -1.98
CA GLN A 50 11.67 5.78 -2.98
C GLN A 50 10.43 5.05 -2.51
N ILE A 51 10.52 4.27 -1.45
CA ILE A 51 9.43 3.40 -1.03
C ILE A 51 8.70 3.99 0.16
N TRP A 52 7.38 4.05 0.03
CA TRP A 52 6.46 4.53 1.05
C TRP A 52 5.60 3.37 1.55
N GLU A 53 5.10 3.50 2.77
CA GLU A 53 4.15 2.54 3.32
C GLU A 53 2.87 3.23 3.76
N ALA A 54 1.78 2.48 3.75
CA ALA A 54 0.49 2.92 4.27
C ALA A 54 -0.20 1.75 4.97
N GLY A 55 -1.08 2.05 5.91
CA GLY A 55 -1.85 1.02 6.62
C GLY A 55 -3.26 0.89 6.08
N ALA A 56 -3.67 -0.33 5.74
CA ALA A 56 -5.06 -0.65 5.45
C ALA A 56 -5.79 -1.05 6.73
N SER A 57 -5.05 -1.59 7.69
CA SER A 57 -5.50 -1.89 9.05
C SER A 57 -4.26 -1.94 9.94
N LEU A 58 -4.43 -2.28 11.23
CA LEU A 58 -3.28 -2.43 12.12
C LEU A 58 -2.33 -3.53 11.66
N SER A 59 -2.85 -4.58 11.03
CA SER A 59 -2.06 -5.74 10.63
C SER A 59 -1.71 -5.79 9.14
N ILE A 60 -2.33 -4.97 8.30
CA ILE A 60 -2.13 -4.99 6.85
C ILE A 60 -1.47 -3.70 6.38
N ARG A 61 -0.37 -3.83 5.65
CA ARG A 61 0.40 -2.72 5.08
C ARG A 61 0.45 -2.80 3.57
N LEU A 62 0.52 -1.63 2.94
CA LEU A 62 0.79 -1.47 1.50
C LEU A 62 2.15 -0.82 1.36
N THR A 63 2.88 -1.15 0.29
CA THR A 63 4.07 -0.41 -0.10
C THR A 63 3.92 0.10 -1.51
N PHE A 64 4.48 1.27 -1.78
CA PHE A 64 4.30 1.92 -3.07
C PHE A 64 5.40 2.96 -3.32
N GLU A 65 5.50 3.39 -4.57
CA GLU A 65 6.34 4.51 -4.99
C GLU A 65 5.43 5.63 -5.49
N ILE A 66 5.90 6.85 -5.36
CA ILE A 66 5.19 8.03 -5.86
C ILE A 66 6.02 8.68 -6.97
N HIS A 67 5.44 8.80 -8.15
CA HIS A 67 6.06 9.44 -9.31
C HIS A 67 5.08 10.46 -9.87
N GLY A 68 5.23 11.74 -9.45
CA GLY A 68 4.30 12.79 -9.83
C GLY A 68 2.90 12.50 -9.28
N ASP A 69 1.93 12.34 -10.16
CA ASP A 69 0.55 12.00 -9.80
C ASP A 69 0.28 10.49 -9.85
N LEU A 70 1.32 9.68 -10.08
CA LEU A 70 1.22 8.24 -10.18
C LEU A 70 1.72 7.55 -8.92
N ILE A 71 0.92 6.64 -8.39
CA ILE A 71 1.31 5.75 -7.28
C ILE A 71 1.45 4.35 -7.84
N VAL A 72 2.64 3.78 -7.73
CA VAL A 72 2.93 2.41 -8.18
C VAL A 72 2.89 1.49 -6.97
N LEU A 73 1.90 0.60 -6.90
CA LEU A 73 1.72 -0.34 -5.79
C LEU A 73 2.71 -1.51 -5.94
N ARG A 74 3.52 -1.74 -4.91
CA ARG A 74 4.61 -2.72 -4.93
C ARG A 74 4.26 -4.03 -4.24
N ASN A 75 3.70 -3.93 -3.02
CA ASN A 75 3.37 -5.10 -2.22
C ASN A 75 2.24 -4.78 -1.26
N VAL A 76 1.59 -5.82 -0.76
CA VAL A 76 0.53 -5.71 0.25
C VAL A 76 0.47 -7.01 1.04
N GLY A 77 0.20 -6.91 2.32
CA GLY A 77 0.08 -8.10 3.17
C GLY A 77 0.30 -7.79 4.63
N ALA A 78 0.61 -8.82 5.40
CA ALA A 78 0.85 -8.71 6.83
C ALA A 78 2.02 -7.76 7.10
N HIS A 79 1.88 -6.97 8.17
CA HIS A 79 2.81 -5.91 8.56
C HIS A 79 4.27 -6.34 8.47
N ASP A 80 4.64 -7.38 9.20
CA ASP A 80 6.06 -7.76 9.32
C ASP A 80 6.63 -8.28 8.00
N GLU A 81 5.88 -9.12 7.30
CA GLU A 81 6.35 -9.72 6.04
C GLU A 81 6.47 -8.68 4.93
N THR A 82 5.47 -7.80 4.83
CA THR A 82 5.43 -6.79 3.78
C THR A 82 6.54 -5.77 3.94
N LEU A 83 6.82 -5.35 5.18
CA LEU A 83 7.85 -4.35 5.43
C LEU A 83 9.26 -4.91 5.31
N LYS A 84 9.44 -6.24 5.38
CA LYS A 84 10.73 -6.89 5.11
C LYS A 84 11.04 -6.97 3.61
N LYS A 85 10.01 -7.05 2.78
CA LYS A 85 10.12 -7.18 1.32
C LYS A 85 9.25 -6.13 0.64
N PRO A 86 9.51 -4.87 0.87
CA PRO A 86 8.67 -3.82 0.32
C PRO A 86 8.78 -3.74 -1.20
#